data_daf9c0a450ca8c40ecb62611ccbe67ea
#
_entry.id   daf9c0a450ca8c40ecb62611ccbe67ea
#
_cell.length_a   1.000
_cell.length_b   1.000
_cell.length_c   1.000
_cell.angle_alpha   90.00
_cell.angle_beta   90.00
_cell.angle_gamma   90.00
#
_symmetry.space_group_name_H-M   'P 1'
#
loop_
_entity.id
_entity.type
_entity.pdbx_description
1 polymer ?
#
loop_
_entity_poly.entity_id
_entity_poly.type
_entity_poly.pdbx_seq_one_letter_code
_entity_poly.pdbx_strand_id
1 'polypeptide(L)' 'MTAQKWHKGPPPSIGWWPASVNRASSSLRWWDGAGWSHAVFEGYPLEIVIEQASMRAPKRPPIEWADRPATWPARSRT' A
#
# COMPACT_ATOMS: atom_id res chain seq x y z
N MET A 1 22.12 -6.10 0.52
CA MET A 1 20.75 -5.82 0.58
C MET A 1 20.37 -4.59 -0.19
N THR A 2 19.33 -4.64 -0.89
CA THR A 2 18.94 -3.54 -1.74
C THR A 2 17.88 -2.71 -1.09
N ALA A 3 18.07 -1.44 -1.08
CA ALA A 3 17.04 -0.56 -0.58
C ALA A 3 15.86 -0.54 -1.52
N GLN A 4 14.68 -0.45 -0.96
CA GLN A 4 13.48 -0.37 -1.75
C GLN A 4 13.42 0.98 -2.43
N LYS A 5 13.01 1.00 -3.69
CA LYS A 5 12.91 2.24 -4.41
C LYS A 5 11.49 2.79 -4.27
N TRP A 6 11.38 4.06 -3.91
CA TRP A 6 10.08 4.68 -3.70
C TRP A 6 9.76 5.66 -4.82
N HIS A 7 8.50 5.67 -5.23
CA HIS A 7 8.05 6.45 -6.38
C HIS A 7 6.92 7.37 -5.96
N LYS A 8 6.77 8.45 -6.67
CA LYS A 8 5.66 9.37 -6.49
C LYS A 8 4.67 9.19 -7.62
N GLY A 9 3.44 9.65 -7.39
CA GLY A 9 2.41 9.55 -8.41
C GLY A 9 1.70 8.22 -8.38
N PRO A 10 0.88 7.93 -9.38
CA PRO A 10 0.10 6.70 -9.37
C PRO A 10 0.96 5.49 -9.68
N PRO A 11 0.65 4.35 -9.06
CA PRO A 11 1.33 3.11 -9.40
C PRO A 11 0.81 2.57 -10.73
N PRO A 12 1.45 1.53 -11.27
CA PRO A 12 1.07 1.03 -12.60
C PRO A 12 -0.29 0.36 -12.67
N SER A 13 -0.86 -0.08 -11.56
CA SER A 13 -2.13 -0.79 -11.61
C SER A 13 -2.90 -0.64 -10.32
N ILE A 14 -4.18 -0.91 -10.40
CA ILE A 14 -5.05 -0.92 -9.22
C ILE A 14 -4.70 -2.14 -8.38
N GLY A 15 -4.71 -1.98 -7.09
CA GLY A 15 -4.44 -3.08 -6.17
C GLY A 15 -3.64 -2.64 -4.97
N TRP A 16 -3.11 -3.64 -4.24
CA TRP A 16 -2.31 -3.38 -3.06
C TRP A 16 -0.86 -3.10 -3.43
N TRP A 17 -0.29 -2.09 -2.80
CA TRP A 17 1.10 -1.72 -3.02
C TRP A 17 1.73 -1.35 -1.69
N PRO A 18 3.03 -1.59 -1.51
CA PRO A 18 3.73 -0.98 -0.40
C PRO A 18 3.68 0.54 -0.61
N ALA A 19 3.05 1.23 0.31
CA ALA A 19 2.86 2.66 0.14
C ALA A 19 2.79 3.32 1.51
N SER A 20 3.43 4.47 1.64
CA SER A 20 3.54 5.10 2.94
C SER A 20 3.89 6.57 2.79
N VAL A 21 3.56 7.36 3.79
CA VAL A 21 3.98 8.75 3.82
C VAL A 21 5.42 8.89 4.29
N ASN A 22 5.96 7.85 4.93
CA ASN A 22 7.32 7.90 5.46
C ASN A 22 8.18 6.73 5.00
N ARG A 23 7.81 6.13 3.88
CA ARG A 23 8.58 5.05 3.26
C ARG A 23 8.70 3.82 4.15
N ALA A 24 7.66 3.55 4.92
CA ALA A 24 7.64 2.35 5.74
C ALA A 24 7.21 1.16 4.89
N SER A 25 8.09 0.20 4.70
CA SER A 25 7.82 -0.90 3.79
C SER A 25 6.76 -1.86 4.30
N SER A 26 6.41 -1.79 5.58
CA SER A 26 5.37 -2.64 6.11
C SER A 26 3.97 -2.05 5.93
N SER A 27 3.86 -0.85 5.40
CA SER A 27 2.58 -0.19 5.21
C SER A 27 2.04 -0.50 3.83
N LEU A 28 0.83 -1.05 3.76
CA LEU A 28 0.19 -1.41 2.51
C LEU A 28 -1.03 -0.55 2.32
N ARG A 29 -1.25 -0.09 1.08
CA ARG A 29 -2.42 0.71 0.77
C ARG A 29 -3.01 0.26 -0.55
N TRP A 30 -4.31 0.42 -0.67
CA TRP A 30 -5.02 0.05 -1.90
C TRP A 30 -5.06 1.25 -2.83
N TRP A 31 -4.66 1.04 -4.08
CA TRP A 31 -4.78 2.06 -5.12
C TRP A 31 -6.00 1.72 -5.96
N ASP A 32 -6.96 2.63 -6.01
CA ASP A 32 -8.21 2.38 -6.71
C ASP A 32 -8.28 3.07 -8.06
N GLY A 33 -7.18 3.60 -8.54
CA GLY A 33 -7.16 4.32 -9.81
C GLY A 33 -7.25 5.81 -9.65
N ALA A 34 -7.69 6.29 -8.50
CA ALA A 34 -7.83 7.71 -8.26
C ALA A 34 -7.12 8.17 -6.99
N GLY A 35 -6.87 7.28 -6.06
CA GLY A 35 -6.21 7.66 -4.83
C GLY A 35 -5.88 6.46 -3.96
N TRP A 36 -5.23 6.73 -2.84
CA TRP A 36 -4.78 5.71 -1.92
C TRP A 36 -5.77 5.53 -0.77
N SER A 37 -5.88 4.32 -0.27
CA SER A 37 -6.66 4.03 0.91
C SER A 37 -5.85 4.30 2.17
N HIS A 38 -6.47 4.09 3.33
CA HIS A 38 -5.74 4.09 4.59
C HIS A 38 -4.79 2.91 4.63
N ALA A 39 -3.77 3.02 5.47
CA ALA A 39 -2.74 2.00 5.55
C ALA A 39 -3.23 0.76 6.26
N VAL A 40 -2.73 -0.38 5.83
CA VAL A 40 -2.99 -1.67 6.45
C VAL A 40 -1.63 -2.29 6.74
N PHE A 41 -1.52 -2.94 7.88
CA PHE A 41 -0.29 -3.61 8.25
C PHE A 41 -0.53 -5.10 8.39
N GLU A 42 0.52 -5.86 8.26
CA GLU A 42 0.42 -7.29 8.39
C GLU A 42 -0.12 -7.65 9.77
N GLY A 43 -1.00 -8.64 9.82
CA GLY A 43 -1.61 -9.02 11.08
C GLY A 43 -2.97 -8.41 11.33
N TYR A 44 -3.39 -7.45 10.53
CA TYR A 44 -4.72 -6.89 10.67
C TYR A 44 -5.76 -7.96 10.33
N PRO A 45 -6.87 -8.05 11.08
CA PRO A 45 -7.97 -8.96 10.71
C PRO A 45 -8.59 -8.53 9.39
N LEU A 46 -9.19 -9.49 8.71
CA LEU A 46 -9.72 -9.25 7.38
C LEU A 46 -10.76 -8.12 7.36
N GLU A 47 -11.63 -8.05 8.36
CA GLU A 47 -12.64 -7.01 8.33
C GLU A 47 -12.02 -5.63 8.48
N ILE A 48 -10.89 -5.51 9.20
CA ILE A 48 -10.20 -4.23 9.29
C ILE A 48 -9.52 -3.91 7.97
N VAL A 49 -8.97 -4.90 7.30
CA VAL A 49 -8.34 -4.68 6.00
C VAL A 49 -9.36 -4.13 5.00
N ILE A 50 -10.55 -4.73 4.97
CA ILE A 50 -11.58 -4.29 4.06
C ILE A 50 -12.03 -2.86 4.39
N GLU A 51 -12.18 -2.57 5.67
CA GLU A 51 -12.60 -1.24 6.09
C GLU A 51 -11.58 -0.20 5.71
N GLN A 52 -10.30 -0.46 5.97
CA GLN A 52 -9.25 0.50 5.63
C GLN A 52 -9.13 0.69 4.12
N ALA A 53 -9.33 -0.38 3.35
CA ALA A 53 -9.24 -0.27 1.91
C ALA A 53 -10.34 0.60 1.33
N SER A 54 -11.45 0.73 2.03
CA SER A 54 -12.55 1.54 1.53
C SER A 54 -12.46 3.01 1.96
N MET A 55 -11.50 3.36 2.81
CA MET A 55 -11.36 4.72 3.29
C MET A 55 -10.24 5.43 2.56
N ARG A 56 -10.51 6.63 2.08
CA ARG A 56 -9.54 7.38 1.31
C ARG A 56 -8.57 8.08 2.23
N ALA A 57 -7.28 7.89 1.99
CA ALA A 57 -6.25 8.57 2.76
C ALA A 57 -6.22 10.06 2.41
N PRO A 58 -5.77 10.90 3.36
CA PRO A 58 -5.60 12.31 3.06
C PRO A 58 -4.57 12.51 1.96
N LYS A 59 -4.71 13.61 1.22
CA LYS A 59 -3.77 13.89 0.14
C LYS A 59 -2.44 14.37 0.66
N ARG A 60 -2.37 14.81 1.87
CA ARG A 60 -1.14 15.30 2.46
C ARG A 60 -0.95 14.67 3.83
N PRO A 61 0.28 14.30 4.15
CA PRO A 61 1.47 14.36 3.29
C PRO A 61 1.34 13.40 2.13
N PRO A 62 2.07 13.63 1.03
CA PRO A 62 1.95 12.76 -0.15
C PRO A 62 2.41 11.35 0.16
N ILE A 63 1.76 10.40 -0.47
CA ILE A 63 2.07 9.00 -0.29
C ILE A 63 2.98 8.55 -1.42
N GLU A 64 4.05 7.85 -1.06
CA GLU A 64 4.94 7.25 -2.03
C GLU A 64 4.75 5.74 -2.00
N TRP A 65 4.95 5.10 -3.12
CA TRP A 65 4.78 3.65 -3.24
C TRP A 65 6.09 3.03 -3.72
N ALA A 66 6.23 1.74 -3.44
CA ALA A 66 7.44 1.02 -3.81
C ALA A 66 7.07 -0.17 -4.70
N ASP A 67 8.07 -0.67 -5.42
CA ASP A 67 7.87 -1.84 -6.25
C ASP A 67 7.49 -3.03 -5.37
N ARG A 68 6.62 -3.89 -5.90
CA ARG A 68 6.23 -5.07 -5.18
C ARG A 68 7.40 -6.05 -5.12
N PRO A 69 7.67 -6.63 -3.96
CA PRO A 69 8.72 -7.63 -3.87
C PRO A 69 8.35 -8.89 -4.65
N ALA A 70 9.35 -9.69 -4.94
CA ALA A 70 9.14 -10.91 -5.71
C ALA A 70 8.16 -11.86 -5.03
N THR A 71 8.07 -11.79 -3.72
CA THR A 71 7.15 -12.65 -2.97
C THR A 71 5.77 -12.04 -2.79
N TRP A 72 5.51 -10.92 -3.39
CA TRP A 72 4.25 -10.21 -3.25
C TRP A 72 3.16 -10.83 -4.10
N PRO A 73 1.96 -10.91 -3.64
CA PRO A 73 1.52 -10.56 -2.29
C PRO A 73 1.59 -11.80 -1.41
N ALA A 74 2.40 -11.72 -0.40
CA ALA A 74 2.66 -12.88 0.41
C ALA A 74 1.42 -13.43 1.06
N ARG A 75 0.53 -12.56 1.50
CA ARG A 75 -0.61 -13.02 2.27
C ARG A 75 -1.78 -13.39 1.42
N SER A 76 -1.81 -13.05 0.20
CA SER A 76 -3.01 -13.28 -0.58
C SER A 76 -3.12 -14.71 -1.04
N ARG A 77 -2.20 -15.52 -0.69
CA ARG A 77 -2.29 -16.84 -1.10
C ARG A 77 -3.11 -17.66 -0.29
N THR A 78 -3.66 -17.41 0.61
CA THR A 78 -4.39 -18.31 1.41
C THR A 78 -5.58 -18.82 0.88
#